data_8c2b6d70c752286a3e99214d29e3df65
#
_entry.id   8c2b6d70c752286a3e99214d29e3df65
#
_cell.length_a   1.000
_cell.length_b   1.000
_cell.length_c   1.000
_cell.angle_alpha   90.00
_cell.angle_beta   90.00
_cell.angle_gamma   90.00
#
_symmetry.space_group_name_H-M   'P 1'
#
loop_
_entity.id
_entity.type
_entity.pdbx_description
1 polymer ?
#
loop_
_entity_poly.entity_id
_entity_poly.type
_entity_poly.pdbx_seq_one_letter_code
_entity_poly.pdbx_strand_id
1 'polypeptide(L)'
;QFHVFRLQLYEQTKQPADKLIEAYESVLRFDNRNMMWLNNLAWNICISGGDLNKAEELSRTTIMAEPSNSIFLDTYAWILYKKGDYEGAWFYIQRAKEHTTEETDKEIEKHWKAIKRKL
;
A
#
# COMPACT_ATOMS: atom_id res chain seq x y z
N GLN A 1 21.41 -4.75 -5.06
CA GLN A 1 21.32 -5.80 -4.05
C GLN A 1 21.60 -5.26 -2.65
N PHE A 2 22.56 -4.35 -2.54
CA PHE A 2 22.88 -3.74 -1.25
C PHE A 2 21.66 -2.99 -0.67
N HIS A 3 20.94 -2.25 -1.51
CA HIS A 3 19.77 -1.51 -1.08
C HIS A 3 18.61 -2.45 -0.68
N VAL A 4 18.44 -3.54 -1.41
CA VAL A 4 17.42 -4.55 -1.09
C VAL A 4 17.73 -5.21 0.24
N PHE A 5 18.99 -5.54 0.51
CA PHE A 5 19.40 -6.13 1.78
C PHE A 5 19.12 -5.19 2.94
N ARG A 6 19.46 -3.90 2.80
CA ARG A 6 19.20 -2.90 3.83
C ARG A 6 17.71 -2.75 4.12
N LEU A 7 16.88 -2.77 3.05
CA LEU A 7 15.43 -2.70 3.20
C LEU A 7 14.88 -3.89 3.99
N GLN A 8 15.32 -5.10 3.65
CA GLN A 8 14.90 -6.30 4.37
C GLN A 8 15.27 -6.22 5.85
N LEU A 9 16.46 -5.72 6.17
CA LEU A 9 16.88 -5.56 7.54
C LEU A 9 15.99 -4.58 8.29
N TYR A 10 15.64 -3.45 7.68
CA TYR A 10 14.76 -2.45 8.29
C TYR A 10 13.36 -3.04 8.56
N GLU A 11 12.83 -3.81 7.64
CA GLU A 11 11.52 -4.45 7.84
C GLU A 11 11.56 -5.44 9.00
N GLN A 12 12.61 -6.24 9.10
CA GLN A 12 12.76 -7.23 10.16
C GLN A 12 12.90 -6.59 11.53
N THR A 13 13.58 -5.44 11.61
CA THR A 13 13.81 -4.74 12.86
C THR A 13 12.71 -3.73 13.19
N LYS A 14 11.68 -3.62 12.35
CA LYS A 14 10.55 -2.70 12.54
C LYS A 14 11.00 -1.25 12.73
N GLN A 15 11.90 -0.80 11.89
CA GLN A 15 12.38 0.59 11.90
C GLN A 15 11.22 1.56 11.67
N PRO A 16 11.35 2.83 12.13
CA PRO A 16 10.34 3.85 11.89
C PRO A 16 9.99 4.00 10.41
N ALA A 17 8.73 4.38 10.13
CA ALA A 17 8.21 4.47 8.77
C ALA A 17 9.04 5.37 7.86
N ASP A 18 9.59 6.48 8.38
CA ASP A 18 10.42 7.39 7.59
C ASP A 18 11.69 6.71 7.07
N LYS A 19 12.29 5.84 7.88
CA LYS A 19 13.46 5.07 7.45
C LYS A 19 13.11 4.00 6.46
N LEU A 20 11.95 3.37 6.60
CA LEU A 20 11.45 2.40 5.61
C LEU A 20 11.20 3.08 4.28
N ILE A 21 10.57 4.26 4.27
CA ILE A 21 10.34 5.04 3.06
C ILE A 21 11.66 5.35 2.37
N GLU A 22 12.65 5.81 3.10
CA GLU A 22 13.97 6.11 2.54
C GLU A 22 14.59 4.88 1.89
N ALA A 23 14.50 3.72 2.56
CA ALA A 23 15.05 2.47 2.03
C ALA A 23 14.30 2.03 0.77
N TYR A 24 12.97 2.12 0.75
CA TYR A 24 12.18 1.78 -0.44
C TYR A 24 12.52 2.70 -1.61
N GLU A 25 12.66 4.00 -1.36
CA GLU A 25 13.05 4.94 -2.42
C GLU A 25 14.42 4.62 -2.99
N SER A 26 15.36 4.19 -2.14
CA SER A 26 16.69 3.77 -2.60
C SER A 26 16.62 2.56 -3.53
N VAL A 27 15.77 1.58 -3.20
CA VAL A 27 15.57 0.40 -4.04
C VAL A 27 14.96 0.81 -5.38
N LEU A 28 13.95 1.67 -5.36
CA LEU A 28 13.21 2.07 -6.57
C LEU A 28 14.04 2.87 -7.56
N ARG A 29 15.13 3.50 -7.12
CA ARG A 29 16.07 4.15 -8.04
C ARG A 29 16.72 3.15 -9.00
N PHE A 30 16.80 1.88 -8.57
CA PHE A 30 17.43 0.81 -9.35
C PHE A 30 16.43 -0.15 -9.95
N ASP A 31 15.23 -0.28 -9.35
CA ASP A 31 14.20 -1.19 -9.83
C ASP A 31 12.81 -0.57 -9.62
N ASN A 32 12.47 0.38 -10.49
CA ASN A 32 11.19 1.07 -10.43
C ASN A 32 10.02 0.25 -11.00
N ARG A 33 10.28 -0.98 -11.47
CA ARG A 33 9.24 -1.87 -11.99
C ARG A 33 8.80 -2.91 -10.97
N ASN A 34 9.38 -2.89 -9.78
CA ASN A 34 8.99 -3.82 -8.71
C ASN A 34 7.72 -3.30 -8.04
N MET A 35 6.58 -3.87 -8.41
CA MET A 35 5.28 -3.40 -7.94
C MET A 35 5.11 -3.60 -6.43
N MET A 36 5.69 -4.64 -5.85
CA MET A 36 5.61 -4.85 -4.41
C MET A 36 6.34 -3.74 -3.63
N TRP A 37 7.51 -3.33 -4.11
CA TRP A 37 8.23 -2.22 -3.48
C TRP A 37 7.49 -0.90 -3.63
N LEU A 38 6.88 -0.65 -4.79
CA LEU A 38 6.04 0.52 -5.00
C LEU A 38 4.85 0.53 -4.04
N ASN A 39 4.19 -0.61 -3.89
CA ASN A 39 3.08 -0.76 -2.97
C ASN A 39 3.51 -0.49 -1.52
N ASN A 40 4.64 -1.06 -1.12
CA ASN A 40 5.14 -0.88 0.24
C ASN A 40 5.53 0.58 0.51
N LEU A 41 6.10 1.25 -0.47
CA LEU A 41 6.42 2.68 -0.35
C LEU A 41 5.13 3.50 -0.18
N ALA A 42 4.13 3.25 -1.04
CA ALA A 42 2.84 3.95 -0.96
C ALA A 42 2.17 3.72 0.41
N TRP A 43 2.16 2.49 0.88
CA TRP A 43 1.60 2.14 2.18
C TRP A 43 2.30 2.91 3.32
N ASN A 44 3.63 2.91 3.33
CA ASN A 44 4.38 3.59 4.38
C ASN A 44 4.20 5.10 4.36
N ILE A 45 4.11 5.71 3.19
CA ILE A 45 3.79 7.13 3.08
C ILE A 45 2.42 7.39 3.70
N CYS A 46 1.45 6.55 3.38
CA CYS A 46 0.07 6.69 3.86
C CYS A 46 -0.01 6.61 5.38
N ILE A 47 0.57 5.59 5.99
CA ILE A 47 0.44 5.38 7.43
C ILE A 47 1.32 6.31 8.27
N SER A 48 2.36 6.89 7.67
CA SER A 48 3.24 7.81 8.38
C SER A 48 2.73 9.26 8.37
N GLY A 49 1.61 9.51 7.68
CA GLY A 49 1.08 10.87 7.55
C GLY A 49 1.79 11.70 6.50
N GLY A 50 2.44 11.05 5.52
CA GLY A 50 3.12 11.72 4.44
C GLY A 50 2.18 12.22 3.35
N ASP A 51 2.74 12.49 2.18
CA ASP A 51 2.01 13.04 1.03
C ASP A 51 1.07 11.98 0.42
N LEU A 52 -0.22 12.08 0.73
CA LEU A 52 -1.22 11.13 0.25
C LEU A 52 -1.40 11.18 -1.27
N ASN A 53 -1.14 12.31 -1.92
CA ASN A 53 -1.21 12.39 -3.37
C ASN A 53 -0.09 11.56 -4.01
N LYS A 54 1.10 11.61 -3.45
CA LYS A 54 2.22 10.79 -3.90
C LYS A 54 1.93 9.30 -3.66
N ALA A 55 1.40 8.98 -2.49
CA ALA A 55 1.02 7.59 -2.16
C ALA A 55 -0.01 7.07 -3.15
N GLU A 56 -1.02 7.86 -3.47
CA GLU A 56 -2.05 7.47 -4.43
C GLU A 56 -1.46 7.22 -5.82
N GLU A 57 -0.59 8.09 -6.28
CA GLU A 57 0.05 7.95 -7.59
C GLU A 57 0.84 6.65 -7.69
N LEU A 58 1.66 6.35 -6.68
CA LEU A 58 2.45 5.12 -6.63
C LEU A 58 1.54 3.88 -6.59
N SER A 59 0.52 3.93 -5.74
CA SER A 59 -0.42 2.81 -5.59
C SER A 59 -1.23 2.59 -6.86
N ARG A 60 -1.64 3.66 -7.54
CA ARG A 60 -2.35 3.55 -8.82
C ARG A 60 -1.52 2.79 -9.85
N THR A 61 -0.21 3.04 -9.89
CA THR A 61 0.69 2.30 -10.78
C THR A 61 0.63 0.80 -10.51
N THR A 62 0.56 0.41 -9.24
CA THR A 62 0.52 -1.01 -8.88
C THR A 62 -0.79 -1.67 -9.33
N ILE A 63 -1.93 -1.01 -9.16
CA ILE A 63 -3.21 -1.60 -9.55
C ILE A 63 -3.41 -1.60 -11.06
N MET A 64 -2.75 -0.69 -11.78
CA MET A 64 -2.77 -0.73 -13.24
C MET A 64 -1.95 -1.91 -13.78
N ALA A 65 -0.85 -2.25 -13.10
CA ALA A 65 -0.03 -3.40 -13.49
C ALA A 65 -0.69 -4.72 -13.09
N GLU A 66 -1.35 -4.78 -11.93
CA GLU A 66 -1.95 -6.01 -11.41
C GLU A 66 -3.34 -5.71 -10.84
N PRO A 67 -4.36 -5.59 -11.71
CA PRO A 67 -5.71 -5.15 -11.30
C PRO A 67 -6.45 -6.07 -10.33
N SER A 68 -6.00 -7.32 -10.21
CA SER A 68 -6.65 -8.31 -9.32
C SER A 68 -5.82 -8.64 -8.09
N ASN A 69 -4.74 -7.90 -7.86
CA ASN A 69 -3.90 -8.13 -6.68
C ASN A 69 -4.57 -7.51 -5.44
N SER A 70 -5.07 -8.36 -4.54
CA SER A 70 -5.83 -7.92 -3.37
C SER A 70 -5.02 -7.00 -2.45
N ILE A 71 -3.72 -7.25 -2.31
CA ILE A 71 -2.85 -6.42 -1.48
C ILE A 71 -2.75 -5.00 -2.05
N PHE A 72 -2.58 -4.88 -3.36
CA PHE A 72 -2.48 -3.58 -4.03
C PHE A 72 -3.81 -2.83 -3.98
N LEU A 73 -4.92 -3.53 -4.19
CA LEU A 73 -6.26 -2.95 -4.11
C LEU A 73 -6.56 -2.45 -2.69
N ASP A 74 -6.17 -3.20 -1.69
CA ASP A 74 -6.35 -2.83 -0.29
C ASP A 74 -5.57 -1.54 0.04
N THR A 75 -4.31 -1.47 -0.37
CA THR A 75 -3.49 -0.29 -0.15
C THR A 75 -4.11 0.95 -0.81
N TYR A 76 -4.54 0.81 -2.06
CA TYR A 76 -5.16 1.91 -2.79
C TYR A 76 -6.45 2.37 -2.11
N ALA A 77 -7.29 1.42 -1.68
CA ALA A 77 -8.52 1.73 -0.96
C ALA A 77 -8.23 2.50 0.33
N TRP A 78 -7.23 2.07 1.09
CA TRP A 78 -6.90 2.73 2.35
C TRP A 78 -6.37 4.14 2.15
N ILE A 79 -5.59 4.37 1.09
CA ILE A 79 -5.13 5.71 0.72
C ILE A 79 -6.32 6.62 0.43
N LEU A 80 -7.28 6.15 -0.36
CA LEU A 80 -8.49 6.92 -0.66
C LEU A 80 -9.30 7.23 0.61
N TYR A 81 -9.39 6.26 1.52
CA TYR A 81 -10.04 6.44 2.81
C TYR A 81 -9.38 7.56 3.60
N LYS A 82 -8.05 7.57 3.68
CA LYS A 82 -7.30 8.61 4.37
C LYS A 82 -7.46 9.98 3.72
N LYS A 83 -7.68 10.02 2.42
CA LYS A 83 -7.95 11.27 1.70
C LYS A 83 -9.38 11.76 1.86
N GLY A 84 -10.26 10.94 2.43
CA GLY A 84 -11.67 11.29 2.60
C GLY A 84 -12.56 10.88 1.43
N ASP A 85 -12.02 10.18 0.44
CA ASP A 85 -12.81 9.63 -0.67
C ASP A 85 -13.36 8.27 -0.28
N TYR A 86 -14.43 8.28 0.50
CA TYR A 86 -15.00 7.05 1.06
C TYR A 86 -15.69 6.18 0.01
N GLU A 87 -16.31 6.80 -0.99
CA GLU A 87 -16.94 6.03 -2.08
C GLU A 87 -15.91 5.32 -2.94
N GLY A 88 -14.82 6.00 -3.29
CA GLY A 88 -13.72 5.38 -4.01
C GLY A 88 -13.06 4.27 -3.20
N ALA A 89 -12.83 4.53 -1.91
CA ALA A 89 -12.29 3.53 -1.00
C ALA A 89 -13.17 2.29 -0.95
N TRP A 90 -14.49 2.48 -0.87
CA TRP A 90 -15.45 1.37 -0.84
C TRP A 90 -15.39 0.54 -2.11
N PHE A 91 -15.34 1.19 -3.27
CA PHE A 91 -15.23 0.50 -4.55
C PHE A 91 -14.01 -0.43 -4.58
N TYR A 92 -12.85 0.08 -4.19
CA TYR A 92 -11.61 -0.70 -4.27
C TYR A 92 -11.46 -1.74 -3.17
N ILE A 93 -11.97 -1.48 -1.96
CA ILE A 93 -11.91 -2.50 -0.90
C ILE A 93 -12.84 -3.67 -1.21
N GLN A 94 -13.96 -3.44 -1.88
CA GLN A 94 -14.84 -4.50 -2.35
C GLN A 94 -14.11 -5.39 -3.36
N ARG A 95 -13.38 -4.79 -4.28
CA ARG A 95 -12.57 -5.54 -5.24
C ARG A 95 -11.47 -6.34 -4.55
N ALA A 96 -10.85 -5.76 -3.53
CA ALA A 96 -9.84 -6.47 -2.75
C ALA A 96 -10.43 -7.71 -2.10
N LYS A 97 -11.64 -7.61 -1.53
CA LYS A 97 -12.33 -8.76 -0.93
C LYS A 97 -12.63 -9.86 -1.93
N GLU A 98 -12.95 -9.51 -3.17
CA GLU A 98 -13.23 -10.49 -4.20
C GLU A 98 -12.00 -11.34 -4.56
N HIS A 99 -10.81 -10.79 -4.36
CA HIS A 99 -9.55 -11.44 -4.77
C HIS A 99 -8.67 -11.83 -3.58
N THR A 100 -9.19 -11.71 -2.37
CA THR A 100 -8.41 -11.96 -1.16
C THR A 100 -8.08 -13.44 -0.98
N THR A 101 -6.97 -13.69 -0.26
CA THR A 101 -6.56 -15.03 0.18
C THR A 101 -6.69 -15.10 1.69
N GLU A 102 -6.54 -16.30 2.28
CA GLU A 102 -6.58 -16.47 3.72
C GLU A 102 -5.54 -15.59 4.43
N GLU A 103 -4.37 -15.42 3.81
CA GLU A 103 -3.28 -14.65 4.41
C GLU A 103 -3.59 -13.15 4.52
N THR A 104 -4.34 -12.59 3.57
CA THR A 104 -4.62 -11.17 3.50
C THR A 104 -6.00 -10.80 4.03
N ASP A 105 -6.85 -11.79 4.30
CA ASP A 105 -8.27 -11.59 4.61
C ASP A 105 -8.48 -10.70 5.85
N LYS A 106 -7.71 -10.90 6.92
CA LYS A 106 -7.90 -10.16 8.16
C LYS A 106 -7.69 -8.66 8.00
N GLU A 107 -6.64 -8.26 7.31
CA GLU A 107 -6.36 -6.83 7.10
C GLU A 107 -7.40 -6.20 6.17
N ILE A 108 -7.78 -6.90 5.12
CA ILE A 108 -8.79 -6.41 4.18
C ILE A 108 -10.13 -6.28 4.89
N GLU A 109 -10.52 -7.25 5.70
CA GLU A 109 -11.76 -7.21 6.47
C GLU A 109 -11.78 -6.02 7.44
N LYS A 110 -10.68 -5.78 8.12
CA LYS A 110 -10.52 -4.65 9.03
C LYS A 110 -10.73 -3.32 8.32
N HIS A 111 -10.10 -3.15 7.16
CA HIS A 111 -10.22 -1.93 6.35
C HIS A 111 -11.63 -1.81 5.78
N TRP A 112 -12.21 -2.91 5.33
CA TRP A 112 -13.59 -2.95 4.82
C TRP A 112 -14.57 -2.44 5.85
N LYS A 113 -14.46 -2.90 7.09
CA LYS A 113 -15.33 -2.45 8.18
C LYS A 113 -15.16 -0.95 8.49
N ALA A 114 -13.92 -0.48 8.50
CA ALA A 114 -13.64 0.93 8.76
C ALA A 114 -14.23 1.83 7.69
N ILE A 115 -14.06 1.45 6.42
CA ILE A 115 -14.59 2.22 5.29
C ILE A 115 -16.11 2.20 5.31
N LYS A 116 -16.73 1.05 5.57
CA LYS A 116 -18.18 0.91 5.62
C LYS A 116 -18.81 1.87 6.62
N ARG A 117 -18.16 2.11 7.75
CA ARG A 117 -18.67 3.03 8.79
C ARG A 117 -18.77 4.47 8.32
N LYS A 118 -18.07 4.84 7.25
CA LYS A 118 -18.08 6.20 6.74
C LYS A 118 -19.10 6.43 5.62
N LEU A 119 -19.80 5.39 5.19
CA LEU A 119 -20.77 5.49 4.10
C LEU A 119 -22.18 5.94 4.55
#